data_3e8696822db2a594ccd9091de28b3970
#
_entry.id   3e8696822db2a594ccd9091de28b3970
#
_cell.length_a   1.000
_cell.length_b   1.000
_cell.length_c   1.000
_cell.angle_alpha   90.00
_cell.angle_beta   90.00
_cell.angle_gamma   90.00
#
_symmetry.space_group_name_H-M   'P 1'
#
loop_
_entity.id
_entity.type
_entity.pdbx_description
1 polymer ?
#
loop_
_entity_poly.entity_id
_entity_poly.type
_entity_poly.pdbx_seq_one_letter_code
_entity_poly.pdbx_strand_id
1 'polypeptide(L)'
;MADSAPRPGGGGMAEDAVAASAIRRYEERLAKDPTSLAFAPLADLYRKAGRNRDAIALCRDGLGRYPHYTTARLILAKAYLSEGDHEGAVAELNEVVAQSPNDVQAHRLLADLHRRRGDLDRAVRHLDRVVALDPADREAARLRELLKSGGAPAEGSGLRKLLENDTFATVSFGAICLEQGLPDEAAAIFLRVLKRDPGNAGAREGLEEALGGRGQRRRGAGVRD
;
A
#
# COMPACT_ATOMS: atom_id res chain seq x y z
N MET A 1 -46.92 -17.20 -2.60
CA MET A 1 -46.08 -16.01 -2.90
C MET A 1 -45.50 -15.54 -1.57
N ALA A 2 -44.31 -15.94 -1.26
CA ALA A 2 -43.59 -15.55 -0.04
C ALA A 2 -42.48 -14.57 -0.44
N ASP A 3 -42.68 -13.35 0.01
CA ASP A 3 -41.81 -12.21 -0.17
C ASP A 3 -40.57 -12.39 0.76
N SER A 4 -39.43 -12.72 0.15
CA SER A 4 -38.16 -12.83 0.86
C SER A 4 -37.37 -11.51 0.73
N ALA A 5 -37.65 -10.62 1.68
CA ALA A 5 -36.84 -9.41 1.84
C ALA A 5 -35.36 -9.76 2.16
N PRO A 6 -34.37 -9.09 1.56
CA PRO A 6 -32.96 -9.31 1.89
C PRO A 6 -32.68 -8.79 3.32
N ARG A 7 -32.08 -9.64 4.15
CA ARG A 7 -31.64 -9.26 5.50
C ARG A 7 -30.47 -8.26 5.37
N PRO A 8 -30.52 -7.09 6.02
CA PRO A 8 -29.40 -6.17 6.05
C PRO A 8 -28.27 -6.78 6.88
N GLY A 9 -27.05 -6.68 6.37
CA GLY A 9 -25.83 -7.23 6.94
C GLY A 9 -25.55 -6.74 8.36
N GLY A 10 -25.79 -7.58 9.34
CA GLY A 10 -25.61 -7.30 10.78
C GLY A 10 -24.15 -7.32 11.28
N GLY A 11 -23.15 -7.50 10.41
CA GLY A 11 -21.74 -7.52 10.79
C GLY A 11 -21.13 -6.14 11.08
N GLY A 12 -21.42 -5.15 10.23
CA GLY A 12 -20.81 -3.82 10.34
C GLY A 12 -21.19 -3.07 11.61
N MET A 13 -22.47 -3.11 12.01
CA MET A 13 -22.92 -2.36 13.20
C MET A 13 -22.32 -2.87 14.52
N ALA A 14 -22.04 -4.16 14.62
CA ALA A 14 -21.41 -4.74 15.81
C ALA A 14 -19.91 -4.37 15.88
N GLU A 15 -19.21 -4.37 14.75
CA GLU A 15 -17.80 -3.96 14.64
C GLU A 15 -17.63 -2.48 14.95
N ASP A 16 -18.52 -1.62 14.44
CA ASP A 16 -18.53 -0.18 14.73
C ASP A 16 -18.78 0.11 16.22
N ALA A 17 -19.68 -0.63 16.87
CA ALA A 17 -19.94 -0.49 18.30
C ALA A 17 -18.72 -0.91 19.15
N VAL A 18 -18.03 -1.98 18.76
CA VAL A 18 -16.80 -2.44 19.42
C VAL A 18 -15.68 -1.39 19.26
N ALA A 19 -15.50 -0.86 18.04
CA ALA A 19 -14.53 0.18 17.77
C ALA A 19 -14.82 1.45 18.59
N ALA A 20 -16.08 1.90 18.65
CA ALA A 20 -16.49 3.07 19.44
C ALA A 20 -16.23 2.87 20.94
N SER A 21 -16.49 1.68 21.48
CA SER A 21 -16.22 1.37 22.89
C SER A 21 -14.71 1.38 23.20
N ALA A 22 -13.89 0.85 22.28
CA ALA A 22 -12.45 0.87 22.40
C ALA A 22 -11.90 2.31 22.37
N ILE A 23 -12.39 3.15 21.47
CA ILE A 23 -12.04 4.57 21.39
C ILE A 23 -12.29 5.25 22.74
N ARG A 24 -13.53 5.15 23.28
CA ARG A 24 -13.87 5.76 24.58
C ARG A 24 -12.94 5.33 25.71
N ARG A 25 -12.62 4.05 25.80
CA ARG A 25 -11.70 3.51 26.82
C ARG A 25 -10.33 4.12 26.74
N TYR A 26 -9.78 4.33 25.54
CA TYR A 26 -8.47 4.95 25.36
C TYR A 26 -8.51 6.47 25.59
N GLU A 27 -9.61 7.14 25.20
CA GLU A 27 -9.84 8.56 25.51
C GLU A 27 -9.90 8.79 27.03
N GLU A 28 -10.65 7.99 27.77
CA GLU A 28 -10.71 8.05 29.23
C GLU A 28 -9.34 7.78 29.88
N ARG A 29 -8.55 6.86 29.33
CA ARG A 29 -7.21 6.56 29.82
C ARG A 29 -6.28 7.75 29.63
N LEU A 30 -6.33 8.39 28.47
CA LEU A 30 -5.51 9.59 28.20
C LEU A 30 -5.98 10.79 29.00
N ALA A 31 -7.29 10.93 29.28
CA ALA A 31 -7.80 11.97 30.15
C ALA A 31 -7.30 11.83 31.60
N LYS A 32 -7.11 10.59 32.08
CA LYS A 32 -6.54 10.30 33.42
C LYS A 32 -5.03 10.43 33.46
N ASP A 33 -4.35 10.00 32.39
CA ASP A 33 -2.91 10.05 32.24
C ASP A 33 -2.53 10.53 30.82
N PRO A 34 -2.36 11.84 30.64
CA PRO A 34 -1.97 12.44 29.36
C PRO A 34 -0.58 12.00 28.85
N THR A 35 0.24 11.41 29.73
CA THR A 35 1.57 10.89 29.38
C THR A 35 1.54 9.42 28.97
N SER A 36 0.39 8.77 29.03
CA SER A 36 0.25 7.36 28.67
C SER A 36 0.57 7.11 27.20
N LEU A 37 1.27 6.02 26.91
CA LEU A 37 1.48 5.53 25.55
C LEU A 37 0.17 5.06 24.85
N ALA A 38 -0.97 5.17 25.54
CA ALA A 38 -2.30 4.88 24.99
C ALA A 38 -2.69 5.77 23.79
N PHE A 39 -1.96 6.85 23.54
CA PHE A 39 -2.18 7.71 22.37
C PHE A 39 -1.99 6.96 21.05
N ALA A 40 -1.01 6.06 20.95
CA ALA A 40 -0.75 5.36 19.69
C ALA A 40 -1.88 4.39 19.29
N PRO A 41 -2.36 3.46 20.16
CA PRO A 41 -3.51 2.64 19.82
C PRO A 41 -4.79 3.46 19.60
N LEU A 42 -4.99 4.59 20.30
CA LEU A 42 -6.12 5.48 20.03
C LEU A 42 -6.01 6.13 18.64
N ALA A 43 -4.83 6.60 18.26
CA ALA A 43 -4.59 7.17 16.93
C ALA A 43 -4.85 6.15 15.82
N ASP A 44 -4.47 4.87 16.00
CA ASP A 44 -4.78 3.82 15.02
C ASP A 44 -6.28 3.54 14.90
N LEU A 45 -7.01 3.60 16.02
CA LEU A 45 -8.48 3.49 16.02
C LEU A 45 -9.12 4.68 15.31
N TYR A 46 -8.66 5.90 15.54
CA TYR A 46 -9.14 7.09 14.81
C TYR A 46 -8.90 6.95 13.31
N ARG A 47 -7.69 6.54 12.90
CA ARG A 47 -7.36 6.28 11.51
C ARG A 47 -8.29 5.24 10.88
N LYS A 48 -8.52 4.11 11.55
CA LYS A 48 -9.44 3.05 11.10
C LYS A 48 -10.89 3.52 11.00
N ALA A 49 -11.28 4.48 11.85
CA ALA A 49 -12.59 5.13 11.80
C ALA A 49 -12.68 6.29 10.79
N GLY A 50 -11.64 6.49 9.94
CA GLY A 50 -11.59 7.59 8.96
C GLY A 50 -11.29 8.97 9.56
N ARG A 51 -11.06 9.06 10.88
CA ARG A 51 -10.72 10.29 11.60
C ARG A 51 -9.21 10.57 11.49
N ASN A 52 -8.71 10.68 10.28
CA ASN A 52 -7.26 10.75 10.02
C ASN A 52 -6.62 12.00 10.61
N ARG A 53 -7.31 13.15 10.57
CA ARG A 53 -6.80 14.40 11.14
C ARG A 53 -6.60 14.32 12.65
N ASP A 54 -7.54 13.68 13.34
CA ASP A 54 -7.43 13.46 14.78
C ASP A 54 -6.28 12.49 15.10
N ALA A 55 -6.11 11.45 14.29
CA ALA A 55 -4.98 10.52 14.41
C ALA A 55 -3.64 11.23 14.21
N ILE A 56 -3.52 12.10 13.21
CA ILE A 56 -2.31 12.90 12.95
C ILE A 56 -2.00 13.82 14.13
N ALA A 57 -3.00 14.57 14.60
CA ALA A 57 -2.82 15.49 15.72
C ALA A 57 -2.35 14.76 16.98
N LEU A 58 -3.00 13.65 17.31
CA LEU A 58 -2.69 12.82 18.47
C LEU A 58 -1.28 12.19 18.38
N CYS A 59 -0.90 11.69 17.21
CA CYS A 59 0.44 11.16 17.00
C CYS A 59 1.53 12.24 17.12
N ARG A 60 1.30 13.42 16.55
CA ARG A 60 2.27 14.54 16.64
C ARG A 60 2.47 14.98 18.07
N ASP A 61 1.41 15.13 18.85
CA ASP A 61 1.50 15.47 20.27
C ASP A 61 2.23 14.40 21.07
N GLY A 62 1.87 13.14 20.85
CA GLY A 62 2.53 12.01 21.51
C GLY A 62 4.00 11.86 21.14
N LEU A 63 4.37 12.05 19.87
CA LEU A 63 5.75 12.01 19.39
C LEU A 63 6.58 13.20 19.86
N GLY A 64 5.97 14.34 20.19
CA GLY A 64 6.64 15.45 20.87
C GLY A 64 7.19 15.05 22.23
N ARG A 65 6.51 14.13 22.93
CA ARG A 65 6.93 13.56 24.24
C ARG A 65 7.78 12.30 24.08
N TYR A 66 7.49 11.48 23.07
CA TYR A 66 8.14 10.18 22.83
C TYR A 66 8.69 10.10 21.40
N PRO A 67 9.75 10.86 21.06
CA PRO A 67 10.24 11.00 19.69
C PRO A 67 10.76 9.70 19.06
N HIS A 68 11.11 8.71 19.85
CA HIS A 68 11.61 7.40 19.40
C HIS A 68 10.54 6.30 19.39
N TYR A 69 9.25 6.66 19.53
CA TYR A 69 8.19 5.66 19.51
C TYR A 69 7.81 5.29 18.07
N THR A 70 8.53 4.34 17.49
CA THR A 70 8.41 3.90 16.09
C THR A 70 7.00 3.46 15.72
N THR A 71 6.26 2.80 16.61
CA THR A 71 4.85 2.42 16.38
C THR A 71 3.96 3.64 16.11
N ALA A 72 4.13 4.72 16.88
CA ALA A 72 3.36 5.94 16.67
C ALA A 72 3.74 6.62 15.35
N ARG A 73 5.02 6.63 14.97
CA ARG A 73 5.47 7.12 13.66
C ARG A 73 4.87 6.33 12.51
N LEU A 74 4.80 5.01 12.64
CA LEU A 74 4.20 4.15 11.60
C LEU A 74 2.69 4.43 11.46
N ILE A 75 1.98 4.67 12.57
CA ILE A 75 0.56 5.06 12.55
C ILE A 75 0.40 6.45 11.92
N LEU A 76 1.26 7.41 12.26
CA LEU A 76 1.27 8.76 11.67
C LEU A 76 1.49 8.70 10.15
N ALA A 77 2.47 7.91 9.70
CA ALA A 77 2.72 7.72 8.28
C ALA A 77 1.50 7.15 7.55
N LYS A 78 0.82 6.15 8.13
CA LYS A 78 -0.42 5.60 7.56
C LYS A 78 -1.56 6.62 7.54
N ALA A 79 -1.68 7.48 8.55
CA ALA A 79 -2.67 8.54 8.57
C ALA A 79 -2.40 9.59 7.50
N TYR A 80 -1.13 9.97 7.26
CA TYR A 80 -0.73 10.83 6.15
C TYR A 80 -1.08 10.21 4.79
N LEU A 81 -0.82 8.91 4.60
CA LEU A 81 -1.20 8.21 3.38
C LEU A 81 -2.71 8.27 3.13
N SER A 82 -3.52 8.13 4.17
CA SER A 82 -4.99 8.22 4.07
C SER A 82 -5.48 9.64 3.73
N GLU A 83 -4.72 10.69 4.06
CA GLU A 83 -4.99 12.08 3.68
C GLU A 83 -4.33 12.49 2.34
N GLY A 84 -3.57 11.58 1.71
CA GLY A 84 -2.86 11.87 0.46
C GLY A 84 -1.54 12.62 0.64
N ASP A 85 -1.09 12.85 1.88
CA ASP A 85 0.21 13.46 2.17
C ASP A 85 1.33 12.43 2.06
N HIS A 86 1.74 12.16 0.81
CA HIS A 86 2.79 11.20 0.53
C HIS A 86 4.18 11.65 1.01
N GLU A 87 4.41 12.95 1.10
CA GLU A 87 5.71 13.48 1.55
C GLU A 87 5.86 13.34 3.07
N GLY A 88 4.84 13.72 3.81
CA GLY A 88 4.79 13.50 5.25
C GLY A 88 4.92 12.02 5.60
N ALA A 89 4.24 11.14 4.85
CA ALA A 89 4.36 9.70 5.05
C ALA A 89 5.78 9.18 4.83
N VAL A 90 6.47 9.59 3.75
CA VAL A 90 7.86 9.19 3.46
C VAL A 90 8.80 9.68 4.55
N ALA A 91 8.63 10.91 5.05
CA ALA A 91 9.47 11.45 6.12
C ALA A 91 9.38 10.59 7.39
N GLU A 92 8.15 10.28 7.86
CA GLU A 92 7.95 9.47 9.05
C GLU A 92 8.42 8.01 8.87
N LEU A 93 8.21 7.42 7.69
CA LEU A 93 8.68 6.06 7.39
C LEU A 93 10.21 5.97 7.36
N ASN A 94 10.91 6.99 6.85
CA ASN A 94 12.36 7.04 6.88
C ASN A 94 12.88 7.10 8.33
N GLU A 95 12.21 7.84 9.22
CA GLU A 95 12.53 7.85 10.64
C GLU A 95 12.30 6.48 11.30
N VAL A 96 11.20 5.77 10.90
CA VAL A 96 10.97 4.39 11.37
C VAL A 96 12.12 3.48 10.95
N VAL A 97 12.53 3.51 9.69
CA VAL A 97 13.61 2.66 9.16
C VAL A 97 14.96 3.04 9.77
N ALA A 98 15.21 4.32 10.07
CA ALA A 98 16.44 4.76 10.74
C ALA A 98 16.55 4.19 12.18
N GLN A 99 15.44 4.15 12.91
CA GLN A 99 15.39 3.63 14.28
C GLN A 99 15.20 2.11 14.34
N SER A 100 14.50 1.54 13.38
CA SER A 100 14.16 0.13 13.25
C SER A 100 14.42 -0.39 11.84
N PRO A 101 15.69 -0.67 11.48
CA PRO A 101 16.09 -1.06 10.11
C PRO A 101 15.46 -2.38 9.61
N ASN A 102 14.82 -3.12 10.48
CA ASN A 102 14.18 -4.41 10.19
C ASN A 102 12.64 -4.31 10.20
N ASP A 103 12.06 -3.11 10.22
CA ASP A 103 10.62 -2.96 10.13
C ASP A 103 10.12 -3.26 8.71
N VAL A 104 9.61 -4.48 8.52
CA VAL A 104 9.10 -4.97 7.23
C VAL A 104 7.97 -4.08 6.70
N GLN A 105 7.10 -3.58 7.59
CA GLN A 105 5.95 -2.79 7.19
C GLN A 105 6.38 -1.40 6.69
N ALA A 106 7.35 -0.75 7.33
CA ALA A 106 7.89 0.51 6.87
C ALA A 106 8.56 0.36 5.49
N HIS A 107 9.36 -0.71 5.29
CA HIS A 107 9.96 -0.99 4.00
C HIS A 107 8.92 -1.27 2.90
N ARG A 108 7.84 -2.00 3.19
CA ARG A 108 6.74 -2.22 2.23
C ARG A 108 6.08 -0.90 1.82
N LEU A 109 5.75 -0.05 2.78
CA LEU A 109 5.11 1.24 2.50
C LEU A 109 6.04 2.17 1.71
N LEU A 110 7.33 2.22 2.04
CA LEU A 110 8.31 2.99 1.27
C LEU A 110 8.46 2.45 -0.16
N ALA A 111 8.49 1.14 -0.33
CA ALA A 111 8.55 0.53 -1.66
C ALA A 111 7.35 0.92 -2.52
N ASP A 112 6.13 0.87 -1.97
CA ASP A 112 4.91 1.27 -2.69
C ASP A 112 4.92 2.77 -3.03
N LEU A 113 5.29 3.63 -2.09
CA LEU A 113 5.38 5.07 -2.31
C LEU A 113 6.40 5.44 -3.39
N HIS A 114 7.60 4.85 -3.35
CA HIS A 114 8.62 5.09 -4.37
C HIS A 114 8.19 4.55 -5.73
N ARG A 115 7.55 3.38 -5.78
CA ARG A 115 6.97 2.82 -7.01
C ARG A 115 5.93 3.78 -7.63
N ARG A 116 5.00 4.29 -6.82
CA ARG A 116 3.97 5.26 -7.26
C ARG A 116 4.55 6.57 -7.78
N ARG A 117 5.71 6.98 -7.26
CA ARG A 117 6.45 8.16 -7.73
C ARG A 117 7.29 7.89 -8.99
N GLY A 118 7.38 6.64 -9.44
CA GLY A 118 8.23 6.23 -10.55
C GLY A 118 9.71 6.06 -10.17
N ASP A 119 10.06 6.16 -8.89
CA ASP A 119 11.42 5.91 -8.40
C ASP A 119 11.61 4.41 -8.16
N LEU A 120 11.77 3.69 -9.27
CA LEU A 120 11.81 2.23 -9.27
C LEU A 120 13.05 1.69 -8.55
N ASP A 121 14.17 2.39 -8.61
CA ASP A 121 15.42 1.97 -7.95
C ASP A 121 15.28 2.00 -6.42
N ARG A 122 14.63 3.04 -5.87
CA ARG A 122 14.37 3.07 -4.43
C ARG A 122 13.33 2.03 -4.04
N ALA A 123 12.28 1.84 -4.84
CA ALA A 123 11.30 0.80 -4.61
C ALA A 123 11.95 -0.60 -4.52
N VAL A 124 12.84 -0.93 -5.46
CA VAL A 124 13.59 -2.19 -5.47
C VAL A 124 14.45 -2.35 -4.22
N ARG A 125 15.17 -1.31 -3.79
CA ARG A 125 16.00 -1.38 -2.57
C ARG A 125 15.16 -1.73 -1.32
N HIS A 126 13.98 -1.12 -1.18
CA HIS A 126 13.09 -1.43 -0.07
C HIS A 126 12.49 -2.84 -0.19
N LEU A 127 12.14 -3.30 -1.40
CA LEU A 127 11.69 -4.67 -1.63
C LEU A 127 12.78 -5.71 -1.37
N ASP A 128 14.05 -5.42 -1.68
CA ASP A 128 15.17 -6.29 -1.31
C ASP A 128 15.24 -6.50 0.20
N ARG A 129 14.98 -5.43 1.00
CA ARG A 129 14.93 -5.55 2.46
C ARG A 129 13.71 -6.35 2.91
N VAL A 130 12.53 -6.12 2.34
CA VAL A 130 11.32 -6.91 2.66
C VAL A 130 11.58 -8.41 2.43
N VAL A 131 12.10 -8.79 1.26
CA VAL A 131 12.36 -10.20 0.92
C VAL A 131 13.47 -10.80 1.78
N ALA A 132 14.48 -10.02 2.17
CA ALA A 132 15.54 -10.47 3.09
C ALA A 132 15.00 -10.73 4.51
N LEU A 133 14.02 -9.94 4.98
CA LEU A 133 13.42 -10.05 6.31
C LEU A 133 12.29 -11.08 6.34
N ASP A 134 11.52 -11.19 5.26
CA ASP A 134 10.43 -12.15 5.09
C ASP A 134 10.57 -12.88 3.74
N PRO A 135 11.35 -13.95 3.66
CA PRO A 135 11.53 -14.73 2.43
C PRO A 135 10.25 -15.44 1.95
N ALA A 136 9.25 -15.58 2.82
CA ALA A 136 7.97 -16.19 2.48
C ALA A 136 7.03 -15.22 1.75
N ASP A 137 7.34 -13.93 1.74
CA ASP A 137 6.58 -12.91 1.02
C ASP A 137 6.76 -13.03 -0.50
N ARG A 138 5.96 -13.90 -1.10
CA ARG A 138 5.97 -14.13 -2.55
C ARG A 138 5.54 -12.91 -3.36
N GLU A 139 4.71 -12.05 -2.78
CA GLU A 139 4.23 -10.84 -3.46
C GLU A 139 5.37 -9.82 -3.58
N ALA A 140 6.06 -9.53 -2.48
CA ALA A 140 7.22 -8.65 -2.50
C ALA A 140 8.34 -9.19 -3.40
N ALA A 141 8.63 -10.50 -3.35
CA ALA A 141 9.63 -11.13 -4.20
C ALA A 141 9.29 -10.98 -5.69
N ARG A 142 8.03 -11.23 -6.07
CA ARG A 142 7.57 -11.08 -7.44
C ARG A 142 7.62 -9.63 -7.92
N LEU A 143 7.13 -8.69 -7.09
CA LEU A 143 7.17 -7.27 -7.43
C LEU A 143 8.60 -6.79 -7.60
N ARG A 144 9.51 -7.21 -6.74
CA ARG A 144 10.94 -6.93 -6.84
C ARG A 144 11.52 -7.39 -8.19
N GLU A 145 11.28 -8.65 -8.58
CA GLU A 145 11.77 -9.19 -9.85
C GLU A 145 11.18 -8.44 -11.05
N LEU A 146 9.88 -8.12 -11.01
CA LEU A 146 9.23 -7.34 -12.05
C LEU A 146 9.87 -5.95 -12.21
N LEU A 147 10.15 -5.27 -11.10
CA LEU A 147 10.79 -3.95 -11.12
C LEU A 147 12.27 -4.04 -11.56
N LYS A 148 13.02 -5.05 -11.12
CA LYS A 148 14.42 -5.29 -11.52
C LYS A 148 14.56 -5.61 -13.00
N SER A 149 13.64 -6.43 -13.53
CA SER A 149 13.64 -6.80 -14.95
C SER A 149 13.29 -5.62 -15.87
N GLY A 150 12.84 -4.49 -15.30
CA GLY A 150 12.37 -3.34 -16.07
C GLY A 150 11.18 -3.72 -16.94
N GLY A 151 10.40 -4.71 -16.51
CA GLY A 151 9.27 -5.24 -17.26
C GLY A 151 9.66 -6.24 -18.35
N ALA A 152 10.80 -6.94 -18.22
CA ALA A 152 11.04 -8.07 -19.10
C ALA A 152 9.97 -9.15 -18.89
N PRO A 153 9.31 -9.63 -19.97
CA PRO A 153 8.25 -10.63 -19.85
C PRO A 153 8.81 -11.96 -19.33
N ALA A 154 8.00 -12.67 -18.54
CA ALA A 154 8.33 -14.02 -18.10
C ALA A 154 8.62 -14.92 -19.30
N GLU A 155 9.57 -15.85 -19.14
CA GLU A 155 9.91 -16.79 -20.21
C GLU A 155 8.68 -17.58 -20.63
N GLY A 156 8.34 -17.55 -21.92
CA GLY A 156 7.28 -18.35 -22.54
C GLY A 156 6.11 -17.59 -23.17
N SER A 157 6.03 -16.26 -23.08
CA SER A 157 4.96 -15.52 -23.78
C SER A 157 5.32 -15.24 -25.24
N GLY A 158 4.43 -15.56 -26.18
CA GLY A 158 4.62 -15.24 -27.63
C GLY A 158 4.75 -13.74 -27.91
N LEU A 159 4.34 -12.90 -26.98
CA LEU A 159 4.51 -11.44 -26.97
C LEU A 159 5.97 -11.00 -26.67
N ARG A 160 6.84 -11.90 -26.20
CA ARG A 160 8.21 -11.58 -25.82
C ARG A 160 8.97 -10.78 -26.89
N LYS A 161 8.89 -11.21 -28.16
CA LYS A 161 9.60 -10.55 -29.27
C LYS A 161 9.06 -9.13 -29.55
N LEU A 162 7.75 -8.91 -29.36
CA LEU A 162 7.13 -7.59 -29.48
C LEU A 162 7.50 -6.71 -28.29
N LEU A 163 7.57 -7.28 -27.11
CA LEU A 163 7.91 -6.57 -25.88
C LEU A 163 9.42 -6.26 -25.77
N GLU A 164 10.30 -6.98 -26.47
CA GLU A 164 11.73 -6.67 -26.58
C GLU A 164 12.00 -5.40 -27.41
N ASN A 165 11.07 -4.99 -28.27
CA ASN A 165 11.21 -3.79 -29.08
C ASN A 165 10.61 -2.57 -28.37
N ASP A 166 11.47 -1.61 -28.00
CA ASP A 166 11.09 -0.36 -27.31
C ASP A 166 10.10 0.51 -28.10
N THR A 167 9.99 0.30 -29.39
CA THR A 167 9.04 1.02 -30.26
C THR A 167 7.59 0.76 -29.85
N PHE A 168 7.29 -0.41 -29.29
CA PHE A 168 5.94 -0.79 -28.82
C PHE A 168 5.70 -0.48 -27.34
N ALA A 169 6.71 -0.05 -26.59
CA ALA A 169 6.52 0.35 -25.20
C ALA A 169 5.85 1.73 -25.14
N THR A 170 4.53 1.74 -25.32
CA THR A 170 3.67 2.93 -25.24
C THR A 170 2.56 2.71 -24.23
N VAL A 171 2.02 3.82 -23.69
CA VAL A 171 0.88 3.76 -22.76
C VAL A 171 -0.34 3.09 -23.43
N SER A 172 -0.59 3.41 -24.70
CA SER A 172 -1.70 2.83 -25.46
C SER A 172 -1.59 1.31 -25.62
N PHE A 173 -0.39 0.79 -25.87
CA PHE A 173 -0.18 -0.65 -26.00
C PHE A 173 -0.31 -1.36 -24.65
N GLY A 174 0.15 -0.74 -23.56
CA GLY A 174 -0.10 -1.23 -22.21
C GLY A 174 -1.58 -1.32 -21.86
N ALA A 175 -2.38 -0.29 -22.23
CA ALA A 175 -3.83 -0.28 -22.04
C ALA A 175 -4.52 -1.41 -22.82
N ILE A 176 -4.13 -1.65 -24.08
CA ILE A 176 -4.64 -2.77 -24.88
C ILE A 176 -4.35 -4.11 -24.19
N CYS A 177 -3.16 -4.30 -23.63
CA CYS A 177 -2.84 -5.52 -22.88
C CYS A 177 -3.74 -5.71 -21.64
N LEU A 178 -4.10 -4.63 -20.94
CA LEU A 178 -5.07 -4.67 -19.84
C LEU A 178 -6.46 -5.11 -20.30
N GLU A 179 -6.95 -4.52 -21.38
CA GLU A 179 -8.25 -4.88 -21.98
C GLU A 179 -8.30 -6.36 -22.43
N GLN A 180 -7.19 -6.89 -22.92
CA GLN A 180 -7.05 -8.30 -23.30
C GLN A 180 -6.85 -9.25 -22.11
N GLY A 181 -6.86 -8.73 -20.88
CA GLY A 181 -6.68 -9.52 -19.66
C GLY A 181 -5.24 -10.01 -19.43
N LEU A 182 -4.27 -9.31 -19.98
CA LEU A 182 -2.82 -9.58 -19.90
C LEU A 182 -2.13 -8.57 -18.94
N PRO A 183 -2.43 -8.60 -17.63
CA PRO A 183 -1.95 -7.59 -16.69
C PRO A 183 -0.43 -7.65 -16.45
N ASP A 184 0.20 -8.82 -16.61
CA ASP A 184 1.65 -8.97 -16.45
C ASP A 184 2.40 -8.29 -17.59
N GLU A 185 1.92 -8.49 -18.81
CA GLU A 185 2.45 -7.86 -20.02
C GLU A 185 2.21 -6.35 -20.01
N ALA A 186 1.04 -5.91 -19.59
CA ALA A 186 0.72 -4.50 -19.42
C ALA A 186 1.67 -3.83 -18.41
N ALA A 187 1.87 -4.43 -17.24
CA ALA A 187 2.81 -3.93 -16.24
C ALA A 187 4.22 -3.83 -16.79
N ALA A 188 4.67 -4.83 -17.55
CA ALA A 188 5.96 -4.82 -18.22
C ALA A 188 6.13 -3.63 -19.17
N ILE A 189 5.10 -3.33 -19.97
CA ILE A 189 5.09 -2.19 -20.90
C ILE A 189 5.15 -0.87 -20.16
N PHE A 190 4.29 -0.67 -19.14
CA PHE A 190 4.26 0.57 -18.37
C PHE A 190 5.58 0.82 -17.64
N LEU A 191 6.23 -0.21 -17.09
CA LEU A 191 7.55 -0.09 -16.47
C LEU A 191 8.61 0.37 -17.47
N ARG A 192 8.59 -0.10 -18.72
CA ARG A 192 9.49 0.36 -19.76
C ARG A 192 9.24 1.81 -20.17
N VAL A 193 7.98 2.23 -20.23
CA VAL A 193 7.63 3.64 -20.42
C VAL A 193 8.18 4.48 -19.28
N LEU A 194 7.97 4.08 -18.03
CA LEU A 194 8.44 4.80 -16.84
C LEU A 194 9.96 4.84 -16.72
N LYS A 195 10.68 3.83 -17.22
CA LYS A 195 12.14 3.83 -17.26
C LYS A 195 12.68 4.94 -18.18
N ARG A 196 11.97 5.28 -19.26
CA ARG A 196 12.33 6.36 -20.20
C ARG A 196 11.79 7.71 -19.75
N ASP A 197 10.59 7.74 -19.21
CA ASP A 197 9.90 8.92 -18.72
C ASP A 197 9.25 8.63 -17.36
N PRO A 198 10.00 8.84 -16.25
CA PRO A 198 9.49 8.64 -14.89
C PRO A 198 8.29 9.54 -14.54
N GLY A 199 8.12 10.65 -15.28
CA GLY A 199 7.03 11.62 -15.12
C GLY A 199 5.70 11.19 -15.76
N ASN A 200 5.67 10.13 -16.57
CA ASN A 200 4.51 9.74 -17.35
C ASN A 200 3.33 9.30 -16.47
N ALA A 201 2.32 10.17 -16.35
CA ALA A 201 1.14 9.91 -15.52
C ALA A 201 0.34 8.70 -16.00
N GLY A 202 0.08 8.58 -17.32
CA GLY A 202 -0.68 7.46 -17.89
C GLY A 202 0.00 6.11 -17.67
N ALA A 203 1.35 6.06 -17.73
CA ALA A 203 2.08 4.83 -17.44
C ALA A 203 2.04 4.47 -15.95
N ARG A 204 2.00 5.46 -15.04
CA ARG A 204 1.84 5.20 -13.60
C ARG A 204 0.46 4.65 -13.27
N GLU A 205 -0.58 5.29 -13.78
CA GLU A 205 -1.97 4.83 -13.61
C GLU A 205 -2.18 3.43 -14.18
N GLY A 206 -1.72 3.19 -15.41
CA GLY A 206 -1.80 1.88 -16.03
C GLY A 206 -1.03 0.78 -15.29
N LEU A 207 0.13 1.11 -14.71
CA LEU A 207 0.88 0.17 -13.88
C LEU A 207 0.12 -0.15 -12.58
N GLU A 208 -0.52 0.83 -11.95
CA GLU A 208 -1.35 0.59 -10.78
C GLU A 208 -2.55 -0.30 -11.09
N GLU A 209 -3.22 -0.06 -12.22
CA GLU A 209 -4.33 -0.90 -12.68
C GLU A 209 -3.87 -2.33 -12.96
N ALA A 210 -2.74 -2.51 -13.65
CA ALA A 210 -2.15 -3.81 -13.93
C ALA A 210 -1.82 -4.61 -12.67
N LEU A 211 -1.34 -3.94 -11.63
CA LEU A 211 -0.99 -4.56 -10.35
C LEU A 211 -2.19 -4.70 -9.40
N GLY A 212 -3.15 -3.76 -9.44
CA GLY A 212 -4.34 -3.72 -8.57
C GLY A 212 -5.47 -4.65 -9.00
N GLY A 213 -5.66 -4.86 -10.31
CA GLY A 213 -6.70 -5.76 -10.86
C GLY A 213 -6.60 -7.23 -10.40
N ARG A 214 -5.49 -7.61 -9.77
CA ARG A 214 -5.27 -8.96 -9.20
C ARG A 214 -5.90 -9.16 -7.83
N GLY A 215 -6.05 -8.09 -7.02
CA GLY A 215 -6.67 -8.19 -5.71
C GLY A 215 -8.16 -8.52 -5.77
N GLN A 216 -8.84 -8.11 -6.83
CA GLN A 216 -10.28 -8.35 -7.02
C GLN A 216 -10.60 -9.75 -7.59
N ARG A 217 -9.77 -10.32 -8.46
CA ARG A 217 -10.00 -11.68 -9.02
C ARG A 217 -9.83 -12.80 -8.00
N ARG A 218 -9.00 -12.64 -6.96
CA ARG A 218 -8.85 -13.64 -5.90
C ARG A 218 -9.99 -13.65 -4.88
N ARG A 219 -10.76 -12.56 -4.74
CA ARG A 219 -11.96 -12.52 -3.89
C ARG A 219 -13.20 -13.11 -4.57
N GLY A 220 -13.21 -13.21 -5.91
CA GLY A 220 -14.32 -13.78 -6.68
C GLY A 220 -14.22 -15.27 -6.98
N ALA A 221 -13.07 -15.92 -6.80
CA ALA A 221 -12.86 -17.33 -7.15
C ALA A 221 -13.05 -18.31 -5.98
N GLY A 222 -13.46 -17.81 -4.80
CA GLY A 222 -13.63 -18.61 -3.57
C GLY A 222 -15.08 -18.97 -3.22
N VAL A 223 -16.05 -18.74 -4.10
CA VAL A 223 -17.46 -19.13 -3.86
C VAL A 223 -18.01 -19.79 -5.12
N ARG A 224 -17.64 -21.04 -5.32
CA ARG A 224 -18.41 -22.09 -6.04
C ARG A 224 -17.88 -23.42 -5.54
N ASP A 225 -18.56 -23.94 -4.53
CA ASP A 225 -19.12 -25.31 -4.42
C ASP A 225 -19.95 -25.35 -3.14
#